data_ede027e989ce06765f232d21f29515a0
#
_entry.id   ede027e989ce06765f232d21f29515a0
#
_cell.length_a   1.000
_cell.length_b   1.000
_cell.length_c   1.000
_cell.angle_alpha   90.00
_cell.angle_beta   90.00
_cell.angle_gamma   90.00
#
_symmetry.space_group_name_H-M   'P 1'
#
loop_
_entity.id
_entity.type
_entity.pdbx_description
1 polymer ?
#
loop_
_entity_poly.entity_id
_entity_poly.type
_entity_poly.pdbx_seq_one_letter_code
_entity_poly.pdbx_strand_id
1 'polypeptide(L)'
;MVMNPIYRRILKDLAEGRISVNEAEKLIDQTVLAEVSGLATLDVGREARKGIPEIVYGEDKSVDEIAQIVNRMLESCDRVIVSRLSFEKIKQLKQLFEGKEVRSFERAGVVVVRRSGEVRKSGGKVGILTAGTSDLRVAEEARVVAEEMGCEVYLEVDVGVAGVHRLIPALRNMLERRVDVLVVVAGREGALPSVVAGLVSVPVIGVPTSSSYGFGKKGLAALMAMLQSCSLGVGVVNIDNGVGGGALAALIANNIAAARFEK
;
A
#
# COMPACT_ATOMS: atom_id res chain seq x y z
N MET A 1 11.84 11.45 13.17
CA MET A 1 11.72 11.64 11.69
C MET A 1 13.11 11.46 11.08
N VAL A 2 13.36 10.36 10.38
CA VAL A 2 14.68 10.10 9.76
C VAL A 2 14.66 10.79 8.40
N MET A 3 15.49 11.81 8.25
CA MET A 3 15.63 12.57 7.01
C MET A 3 16.14 11.66 5.89
N ASN A 4 15.58 11.82 4.67
CA ASN A 4 15.98 11.08 3.47
C ASN A 4 17.51 11.11 3.30
N PRO A 5 18.18 9.97 3.08
CA PRO A 5 19.63 9.89 2.90
C PRO A 5 20.17 10.84 1.81
N ILE A 6 19.39 11.07 0.75
CA ILE A 6 19.75 11.99 -0.35
C ILE A 6 19.81 13.43 0.15
N TYR A 7 18.76 13.89 0.86
CA TYR A 7 18.77 15.25 1.43
C TYR A 7 19.88 15.43 2.47
N ARG A 8 20.12 14.39 3.30
CA ARG A 8 21.21 14.44 4.27
C ARG A 8 22.57 14.60 3.57
N ARG A 9 22.78 13.90 2.43
CA ARG A 9 24.00 14.02 1.62
C ARG A 9 24.13 15.43 1.02
N ILE A 10 23.06 15.95 0.38
CA ILE A 10 23.03 17.30 -0.20
C ILE A 10 23.35 18.34 0.86
N LEU A 11 22.69 18.26 2.04
CA LEU A 11 22.92 19.19 3.15
C LEU A 11 24.33 19.08 3.73
N LYS A 12 24.88 17.87 3.77
CA LYS A 12 26.27 17.65 4.20
C LYS A 12 27.26 18.27 3.21
N ASP A 13 27.06 18.05 1.91
CA ASP A 13 27.88 18.60 0.84
C ASP A 13 27.82 20.13 0.81
N LEU A 14 26.64 20.71 1.09
CA LEU A 14 26.46 22.16 1.27
C LEU A 14 27.18 22.68 2.52
N ALA A 15 27.02 22.00 3.67
CA ALA A 15 27.65 22.41 4.93
C ALA A 15 29.21 22.31 4.87
N GLU A 16 29.73 21.39 4.11
CA GLU A 16 31.17 21.20 3.89
C GLU A 16 31.72 22.08 2.73
N GLY A 17 30.87 22.92 2.13
CA GLY A 17 31.27 23.86 1.07
C GLY A 17 31.58 23.19 -0.28
N ARG A 18 31.21 21.92 -0.46
CA ARG A 18 31.43 21.16 -1.70
C ARG A 18 30.48 21.57 -2.83
N ILE A 19 29.31 22.08 -2.48
CA ILE A 19 28.31 22.61 -3.40
C ILE A 19 27.79 23.96 -2.91
N SER A 20 27.36 24.81 -3.85
CA SER A 20 26.70 26.07 -3.55
C SER A 20 25.22 25.87 -3.17
N VAL A 21 24.60 26.92 -2.59
CA VAL A 21 23.14 26.92 -2.29
C VAL A 21 22.33 26.65 -3.56
N ASN A 22 22.66 27.31 -4.67
CA ASN A 22 21.96 27.13 -5.95
C ASN A 22 22.11 25.71 -6.52
N GLU A 23 23.26 25.07 -6.30
CA GLU A 23 23.45 23.66 -6.67
C GLU A 23 22.68 22.72 -5.76
N ALA A 24 22.64 23.01 -4.44
CA ALA A 24 21.83 22.25 -3.49
C ALA A 24 20.33 22.35 -3.82
N GLU A 25 19.82 23.53 -4.16
CA GLU A 25 18.42 23.73 -4.60
C GLU A 25 18.12 22.92 -5.86
N LYS A 26 18.97 22.99 -6.90
CA LYS A 26 18.80 22.19 -8.10
C LYS A 26 18.80 20.68 -7.83
N LEU A 27 19.69 20.21 -6.97
CA LEU A 27 19.74 18.79 -6.59
C LEU A 27 18.48 18.37 -5.80
N ILE A 28 17.97 19.21 -4.92
CA ILE A 28 16.70 18.98 -4.21
C ILE A 28 15.54 18.90 -5.21
N ASP A 29 15.42 19.85 -6.12
CA ASP A 29 14.38 19.89 -7.14
C ASP A 29 14.44 18.64 -8.05
N GLN A 30 15.63 18.23 -8.46
CA GLN A 30 15.83 17.00 -9.26
C GLN A 30 15.47 15.72 -8.49
N THR A 31 15.56 15.74 -7.15
CA THR A 31 15.15 14.61 -6.30
C THR A 31 13.65 14.56 -6.02
N VAL A 32 12.92 15.63 -6.30
CA VAL A 32 11.46 15.73 -6.08
C VAL A 32 10.68 15.22 -7.28
N LEU A 33 11.13 15.53 -8.50
CA LEU A 33 10.46 15.14 -9.74
C LEU A 33 11.48 14.58 -10.73
N ALA A 34 11.18 13.42 -11.31
CA ALA A 34 11.96 12.81 -12.38
C ALA A 34 11.08 12.63 -13.62
N GLU A 35 11.54 13.13 -14.75
CA GLU A 35 10.85 12.94 -16.04
C GLU A 35 11.29 11.67 -16.73
N VAL A 36 10.35 10.97 -17.31
CA VAL A 36 10.57 9.84 -18.22
C VAL A 36 10.13 10.27 -19.61
N SER A 37 11.07 10.77 -20.43
CA SER A 37 10.97 11.02 -21.88
C SER A 37 9.54 11.26 -22.42
N GLY A 38 8.81 12.24 -21.89
CA GLY A 38 7.44 12.55 -22.32
C GLY A 38 6.35 11.53 -21.88
N LEU A 39 6.72 10.47 -21.18
CA LEU A 39 5.80 9.41 -20.74
C LEU A 39 5.18 9.71 -19.36
N ALA A 40 5.98 10.17 -18.41
CA ALA A 40 5.50 10.44 -17.05
C ALA A 40 6.44 11.41 -16.31
N THR A 41 5.86 12.20 -15.42
CA THR A 41 6.58 12.94 -14.38
C THR A 41 6.43 12.17 -13.06
N LEU A 42 7.54 11.65 -12.54
CA LEU A 42 7.58 10.79 -11.36
C LEU A 42 7.86 11.60 -10.10
N ASP A 43 7.09 11.37 -9.06
CA ASP A 43 7.27 11.99 -7.74
C ASP A 43 8.24 11.15 -6.89
N VAL A 44 9.51 11.20 -7.23
CA VAL A 44 10.56 10.40 -6.55
C VAL A 44 10.79 10.83 -5.09
N GLY A 45 10.35 12.02 -4.71
CA GLY A 45 10.36 12.54 -3.33
C GLY A 45 9.17 12.11 -2.47
N ARG A 46 8.20 11.38 -3.02
CA ARG A 46 6.95 11.03 -2.32
C ARG A 46 7.17 10.29 -1.01
N GLU A 47 8.02 9.28 -0.99
CA GLU A 47 8.29 8.48 0.20
C GLU A 47 8.87 9.32 1.34
N ALA A 48 9.82 10.21 1.02
CA ALA A 48 10.40 11.13 2.01
C ALA A 48 9.39 12.13 2.58
N ARG A 49 8.47 12.61 1.74
CA ARG A 49 7.46 13.62 2.11
C ARG A 49 6.23 13.00 2.77
N LYS A 50 5.76 11.86 2.28
CA LYS A 50 4.50 11.24 2.69
C LYS A 50 4.65 9.91 3.44
N GLY A 51 5.82 9.31 3.47
CA GLY A 51 6.02 7.97 4.01
C GLY A 51 5.40 6.86 3.15
N ILE A 52 4.94 7.18 1.93
CA ILE A 52 4.34 6.23 0.98
C ILE A 52 5.26 6.13 -0.23
N PRO A 53 5.73 4.93 -0.61
CA PRO A 53 6.52 4.75 -1.84
C PRO A 53 5.70 5.11 -3.08
N GLU A 54 6.35 5.43 -4.17
CA GLU A 54 5.67 5.62 -5.45
C GLU A 54 5.12 4.29 -5.94
N ILE A 55 3.88 4.33 -6.44
CA ILE A 55 3.17 3.15 -6.92
C ILE A 55 2.77 3.36 -8.37
N VAL A 56 3.21 2.46 -9.23
CA VAL A 56 2.90 2.47 -10.67
C VAL A 56 1.69 1.58 -10.93
N TYR A 57 0.65 2.15 -11.52
CA TYR A 57 -0.49 1.38 -12.02
C TYR A 57 -0.19 0.89 -13.44
N GLY A 58 -0.08 -0.44 -13.59
CA GLY A 58 0.34 -1.07 -14.84
C GLY A 58 -0.82 -1.50 -15.76
N GLU A 59 -2.09 -1.24 -15.39
CA GLU A 59 -3.27 -1.71 -16.12
C GLU A 59 -3.25 -1.24 -17.59
N ASP A 60 -3.07 0.06 -17.82
CA ASP A 60 -3.11 0.69 -19.14
C ASP A 60 -1.72 0.98 -19.72
N LYS A 61 -0.67 0.37 -19.19
CA LYS A 61 0.71 0.56 -19.64
C LYS A 61 1.25 -0.70 -20.30
N SER A 62 2.05 -0.53 -21.34
CA SER A 62 2.86 -1.61 -21.89
C SER A 62 3.97 -2.03 -20.92
N VAL A 63 4.53 -3.21 -21.13
CA VAL A 63 5.66 -3.70 -20.31
C VAL A 63 6.88 -2.80 -20.45
N ASP A 64 7.14 -2.30 -21.65
CA ASP A 64 8.26 -1.40 -21.91
C ASP A 64 8.11 -0.05 -21.20
N GLU A 65 6.90 0.53 -21.20
CA GLU A 65 6.62 1.76 -20.44
C GLU A 65 6.81 1.54 -18.94
N ILE A 66 6.30 0.42 -18.40
CA ILE A 66 6.49 0.06 -16.98
C ILE A 66 8.00 -0.07 -16.68
N ALA A 67 8.75 -0.73 -17.56
CA ALA A 67 10.17 -0.95 -17.35
C ALA A 67 10.96 0.37 -17.36
N GLN A 68 10.66 1.29 -18.28
CA GLN A 68 11.28 2.62 -18.31
C GLN A 68 10.99 3.39 -17.03
N ILE A 69 9.73 3.41 -16.57
CA ILE A 69 9.32 4.06 -15.32
C ILE A 69 10.06 3.45 -14.13
N VAL A 70 10.04 2.12 -13.98
CA VAL A 70 10.69 1.41 -12.88
C VAL A 70 12.19 1.66 -12.85
N ASN A 71 12.88 1.57 -14.00
CA ASN A 71 14.32 1.83 -14.06
C ASN A 71 14.65 3.26 -13.64
N ARG A 72 13.89 4.25 -14.12
CA ARG A 72 14.08 5.66 -13.75
C ARG A 72 13.85 5.90 -12.27
N MET A 73 12.81 5.28 -11.70
CA MET A 73 12.52 5.40 -10.25
C MET A 73 13.63 4.77 -9.40
N LEU A 74 14.15 3.60 -9.79
CA LEU A 74 15.21 2.91 -9.06
C LEU A 74 16.55 3.67 -9.04
N GLU A 75 16.73 4.71 -9.84
CA GLU A 75 17.90 5.60 -9.72
C GLU A 75 17.85 6.41 -8.41
N SER A 76 16.65 6.73 -7.90
CA SER A 76 16.43 7.58 -6.73
C SER A 76 15.72 6.88 -5.57
N CYS A 77 15.00 5.78 -5.84
CA CYS A 77 14.25 5.01 -4.85
C CYS A 77 14.89 3.63 -4.64
N ASP A 78 14.73 3.08 -3.45
CA ASP A 78 15.24 1.73 -3.15
C ASP A 78 14.32 0.63 -3.67
N ARG A 79 13.05 0.94 -3.90
CA ARG A 79 12.04 0.02 -4.41
C ARG A 79 10.93 0.71 -5.18
N VAL A 80 10.26 -0.04 -6.04
CA VAL A 80 9.09 0.38 -6.81
C VAL A 80 8.03 -0.70 -6.73
N ILE A 81 6.80 -0.30 -6.44
CA ILE A 81 5.63 -1.18 -6.45
C ILE A 81 4.88 -0.94 -7.76
N VAL A 82 4.65 -2.00 -8.53
CA VAL A 82 3.81 -1.97 -9.73
C VAL A 82 2.56 -2.79 -9.45
N SER A 83 1.39 -2.18 -9.52
CA SER A 83 0.11 -2.84 -9.25
C SER A 83 -0.79 -2.89 -10.47
N ARG A 84 -1.88 -3.65 -10.38
CA ARG A 84 -2.88 -3.91 -11.43
C ARG A 84 -2.27 -4.53 -12.68
N LEU A 85 -1.41 -5.51 -12.48
CA LEU A 85 -0.77 -6.25 -13.56
C LEU A 85 -1.58 -7.50 -13.92
N SER A 86 -1.63 -7.83 -15.21
CA SER A 86 -2.04 -9.17 -15.66
C SER A 86 -0.93 -10.18 -15.40
N PHE A 87 -1.28 -11.45 -15.40
CA PHE A 87 -0.31 -12.54 -15.24
C PHE A 87 0.81 -12.50 -16.28
N GLU A 88 0.46 -12.22 -17.54
CA GLU A 88 1.40 -12.10 -18.65
C GLU A 88 2.40 -10.97 -18.43
N LYS A 89 1.92 -9.78 -17.99
CA LYS A 89 2.80 -8.65 -17.66
C LYS A 89 3.75 -8.98 -16.51
N ILE A 90 3.27 -9.68 -15.48
CA ILE A 90 4.11 -10.12 -14.35
C ILE A 90 5.25 -11.02 -14.86
N LYS A 91 4.92 -12.01 -15.69
CA LYS A 91 5.91 -12.94 -16.26
C LYS A 91 6.97 -12.21 -17.08
N GLN A 92 6.56 -11.27 -17.93
CA GLN A 92 7.48 -10.48 -18.77
C GLN A 92 8.35 -9.56 -17.92
N LEU A 93 7.80 -8.89 -16.90
CA LEU A 93 8.57 -8.03 -16.00
C LEU A 93 9.59 -8.82 -15.18
N LYS A 94 9.27 -10.05 -14.74
CA LYS A 94 10.23 -10.93 -14.05
C LYS A 94 11.42 -11.26 -14.93
N GLN A 95 11.20 -11.55 -16.21
CA GLN A 95 12.29 -11.81 -17.18
C GLN A 95 13.11 -10.56 -17.45
N LEU A 96 12.45 -9.42 -17.65
CA LEU A 96 13.11 -8.16 -17.98
C LEU A 96 14.00 -7.63 -16.85
N PHE A 97 13.61 -7.87 -15.60
CA PHE A 97 14.37 -7.48 -14.41
C PHE A 97 15.20 -8.63 -13.83
N GLU A 98 15.53 -9.65 -14.65
CA GLU A 98 16.48 -10.69 -14.24
C GLU A 98 17.79 -10.07 -13.79
N GLY A 99 18.27 -10.46 -12.59
CA GLY A 99 19.44 -9.85 -11.94
C GLY A 99 19.12 -8.73 -10.93
N LYS A 100 17.87 -8.29 -10.81
CA LYS A 100 17.39 -7.46 -9.70
C LYS A 100 16.59 -8.31 -8.70
N GLU A 101 16.40 -7.79 -7.50
CA GLU A 101 15.48 -8.43 -6.54
C GLU A 101 14.03 -8.14 -6.96
N VAL A 102 13.35 -9.16 -7.50
CA VAL A 102 11.96 -9.06 -7.95
C VAL A 102 11.08 -9.99 -7.14
N ARG A 103 10.10 -9.43 -6.44
CA ARG A 103 9.06 -10.19 -5.74
C ARG A 103 7.74 -10.04 -6.50
N SER A 104 7.12 -11.14 -6.86
CA SER A 104 5.83 -11.15 -7.56
C SER A 104 4.73 -11.74 -6.68
N PHE A 105 3.58 -11.10 -6.71
CA PHE A 105 2.36 -11.48 -6.01
C PHE A 105 1.26 -11.64 -7.06
N GLU A 106 1.24 -12.80 -7.68
CA GLU A 106 0.44 -13.05 -8.88
C GLU A 106 -1.06 -12.86 -8.64
N ARG A 107 -1.57 -13.34 -7.50
CA ARG A 107 -2.97 -13.13 -7.12
C ARG A 107 -3.32 -11.66 -6.94
N ALA A 108 -2.45 -10.89 -6.33
CA ALA A 108 -2.63 -9.45 -6.14
C ALA A 108 -2.50 -8.65 -7.43
N GLY A 109 -1.84 -9.22 -8.45
CA GLY A 109 -1.45 -8.48 -9.65
C GLY A 109 -0.36 -7.44 -9.34
N VAL A 110 0.57 -7.76 -8.44
CA VAL A 110 1.61 -6.84 -7.97
C VAL A 110 2.99 -7.41 -8.21
N VAL A 111 3.91 -6.53 -8.63
CA VAL A 111 5.34 -6.79 -8.68
C VAL A 111 6.05 -5.70 -7.87
N VAL A 112 6.98 -6.10 -7.03
CA VAL A 112 7.90 -5.20 -6.33
C VAL A 112 9.29 -5.42 -6.88
N VAL A 113 9.90 -4.37 -7.41
CA VAL A 113 11.29 -4.39 -7.89
C VAL A 113 12.13 -3.57 -6.92
N ARG A 114 13.21 -4.16 -6.40
CA ARG A 114 14.10 -3.52 -5.45
C ARG A 114 15.48 -3.34 -6.04
N ARG A 115 16.13 -2.23 -5.69
CA ARG A 115 17.54 -1.99 -6.00
C ARG A 115 18.44 -2.82 -5.10
N SER A 116 18.21 -2.78 -3.79
CA SER A 116 18.91 -3.57 -2.77
C SER A 116 18.25 -3.39 -1.40
N GLY A 117 18.40 -4.37 -0.53
CA GLY A 117 18.10 -4.28 0.89
C GLY A 117 16.67 -4.66 1.28
N GLU A 118 16.52 -4.92 2.57
CA GLU A 118 15.24 -5.22 3.19
C GLU A 118 14.50 -3.93 3.58
N VAL A 119 13.16 -4.00 3.60
CA VAL A 119 12.34 -2.91 4.10
C VAL A 119 12.56 -2.77 5.61
N ARG A 120 12.94 -1.58 6.04
CA ARG A 120 13.09 -1.29 7.47
C ARG A 120 11.75 -1.43 8.17
N LYS A 121 11.69 -2.30 9.18
CA LYS A 121 10.49 -2.47 10.00
C LYS A 121 10.19 -1.21 10.78
N SER A 122 8.94 -0.75 10.70
CA SER A 122 8.44 0.45 11.38
C SER A 122 7.96 0.17 12.80
N GLY A 123 7.62 -1.08 13.10
CA GLY A 123 6.91 -1.49 14.31
C GLY A 123 5.39 -1.33 14.25
N GLY A 124 4.85 -0.74 13.15
CA GLY A 124 3.42 -0.66 12.92
C GLY A 124 2.81 -2.03 12.58
N LYS A 125 1.58 -2.29 13.03
CA LYS A 125 0.88 -3.56 12.85
C LYS A 125 -0.47 -3.35 12.17
N VAL A 126 -0.67 -4.02 11.04
CA VAL A 126 -1.90 -3.94 10.25
C VAL A 126 -2.59 -5.30 10.25
N GLY A 127 -3.85 -5.33 10.62
CA GLY A 127 -4.71 -6.50 10.41
C GLY A 127 -5.51 -6.34 9.13
N ILE A 128 -5.66 -7.42 8.36
CA ILE A 128 -6.47 -7.44 7.14
C ILE A 128 -7.49 -8.58 7.26
N LEU A 129 -8.75 -8.28 7.00
CA LEU A 129 -9.85 -9.24 7.01
C LEU A 129 -10.53 -9.27 5.65
N THR A 130 -10.85 -10.45 5.12
CA THR A 130 -11.67 -10.58 3.91
C THR A 130 -13.03 -11.20 4.20
N ALA A 131 -14.09 -10.67 3.58
CA ALA A 131 -15.42 -11.26 3.69
C ALA A 131 -15.50 -12.63 3.00
N GLY A 132 -14.89 -12.75 1.84
CA GLY A 132 -14.83 -13.99 1.08
C GLY A 132 -13.48 -14.20 0.41
N THR A 133 -13.27 -15.39 -0.15
CA THR A 133 -12.07 -15.73 -0.92
C THR A 133 -11.94 -14.95 -2.23
N SER A 134 -13.06 -14.44 -2.76
CA SER A 134 -13.10 -13.56 -3.94
C SER A 134 -12.47 -12.19 -3.67
N ASP A 135 -12.35 -11.78 -2.40
CA ASP A 135 -11.80 -10.49 -2.00
C ASP A 135 -10.28 -10.53 -1.79
N LEU A 136 -9.69 -11.74 -1.84
CA LEU A 136 -8.26 -11.98 -1.58
C LEU A 136 -7.33 -11.17 -2.47
N ARG A 137 -7.67 -10.97 -3.74
CA ARG A 137 -6.85 -10.19 -4.66
C ARG A 137 -6.60 -8.77 -4.10
N VAL A 138 -7.66 -8.12 -3.67
CA VAL A 138 -7.60 -6.74 -3.15
C VAL A 138 -6.94 -6.70 -1.76
N ALA A 139 -7.19 -7.71 -0.93
CA ALA A 139 -6.57 -7.84 0.38
C ALA A 139 -5.05 -8.08 0.29
N GLU A 140 -4.60 -8.91 -0.65
CA GLU A 140 -3.17 -9.13 -0.88
C GLU A 140 -2.48 -7.89 -1.47
N GLU A 141 -3.16 -7.12 -2.32
CA GLU A 141 -2.66 -5.82 -2.77
C GLU A 141 -2.41 -4.87 -1.58
N ALA A 142 -3.39 -4.76 -0.66
CA ALA A 142 -3.26 -3.98 0.56
C ALA A 142 -2.13 -4.50 1.47
N ARG A 143 -1.99 -5.83 1.59
CA ARG A 143 -0.92 -6.47 2.35
C ARG A 143 0.46 -6.08 1.82
N VAL A 144 0.69 -6.26 0.52
CA VAL A 144 1.97 -5.95 -0.10
C VAL A 144 2.36 -4.50 0.12
N VAL A 145 1.42 -3.55 -0.08
CA VAL A 145 1.69 -2.13 0.14
C VAL A 145 2.05 -1.84 1.60
N ALA A 146 1.32 -2.39 2.57
CA ALA A 146 1.60 -2.18 3.98
C ALA A 146 2.94 -2.82 4.41
N GLU A 147 3.28 -4.01 3.91
CA GLU A 147 4.58 -4.65 4.13
C GLU A 147 5.72 -3.82 3.55
N GLU A 148 5.57 -3.29 2.33
CA GLU A 148 6.56 -2.42 1.70
C GLU A 148 6.69 -1.04 2.38
N MET A 149 5.72 -0.66 3.20
CA MET A 149 5.81 0.52 4.10
C MET A 149 6.34 0.17 5.49
N GLY A 150 6.85 -1.06 5.70
CA GLY A 150 7.52 -1.50 6.91
C GLY A 150 6.62 -2.07 8.00
N CYS A 151 5.32 -2.23 7.76
CA CYS A 151 4.40 -2.79 8.74
C CYS A 151 4.52 -4.32 8.84
N GLU A 152 4.22 -4.83 10.03
CA GLU A 152 3.89 -6.24 10.24
C GLU A 152 2.41 -6.44 9.88
N VAL A 153 2.10 -7.39 8.98
CA VAL A 153 0.75 -7.58 8.47
C VAL A 153 0.22 -8.96 8.80
N TYR A 154 -1.01 -9.01 9.29
CA TYR A 154 -1.75 -10.22 9.60
C TYR A 154 -3.00 -10.30 8.75
N LEU A 155 -3.20 -11.42 8.06
CA LEU A 155 -4.31 -11.64 7.13
C LEU A 155 -5.19 -12.80 7.60
N GLU A 156 -6.48 -12.53 7.79
CA GLU A 156 -7.52 -13.54 8.01
C GLU A 156 -8.54 -13.54 6.86
N VAL A 157 -8.88 -14.71 6.39
CA VAL A 157 -9.62 -14.89 5.15
C VAL A 157 -10.95 -15.57 5.40
N ASP A 158 -11.96 -15.18 4.59
CA ASP A 158 -13.29 -15.82 4.59
C ASP A 158 -14.04 -15.71 5.93
N VAL A 159 -14.01 -14.51 6.52
CA VAL A 159 -14.69 -14.19 7.80
C VAL A 159 -15.95 -13.34 7.60
N GLY A 160 -16.61 -13.49 6.45
CA GLY A 160 -17.80 -12.75 6.08
C GLY A 160 -19.00 -12.95 7.00
N VAL A 161 -19.93 -11.98 6.99
CA VAL A 161 -21.10 -11.92 7.87
C VAL A 161 -22.10 -13.07 7.66
N ALA A 162 -22.06 -13.75 6.53
CA ALA A 162 -22.87 -14.94 6.28
C ALA A 162 -22.52 -16.11 7.23
N GLY A 163 -21.36 -16.05 7.88
CA GLY A 163 -20.96 -16.98 8.94
C GLY A 163 -20.23 -16.23 10.05
N VAL A 164 -20.92 -15.34 10.73
CA VAL A 164 -20.37 -14.39 11.73
C VAL A 164 -19.55 -15.08 12.83
N HIS A 165 -19.83 -16.35 13.13
CA HIS A 165 -19.06 -17.15 14.09
C HIS A 165 -17.57 -17.30 13.67
N ARG A 166 -17.25 -17.21 12.37
CA ARG A 166 -15.87 -17.25 11.86
C ARG A 166 -15.11 -15.95 12.15
N LEU A 167 -15.82 -14.83 12.23
CA LEU A 167 -15.23 -13.53 12.51
C LEU A 167 -14.68 -13.42 13.93
N ILE A 168 -15.35 -14.03 14.92
CA ILE A 168 -14.97 -13.88 16.34
C ILE A 168 -13.54 -14.36 16.63
N PRO A 169 -13.12 -15.59 16.25
CA PRO A 169 -11.74 -16.02 16.48
C PRO A 169 -10.73 -15.18 15.68
N ALA A 170 -11.07 -14.75 14.47
CA ALA A 170 -10.21 -13.89 13.66
C ALA A 170 -9.98 -12.53 14.35
N LEU A 171 -11.03 -11.87 14.84
CA LEU A 171 -10.90 -10.62 15.60
C LEU A 171 -10.10 -10.80 16.88
N ARG A 172 -10.32 -11.88 17.63
CA ARG A 172 -9.54 -12.18 18.82
C ARG A 172 -8.05 -12.28 18.50
N ASN A 173 -7.67 -13.01 17.44
CA ASN A 173 -6.29 -13.11 16.98
C ASN A 173 -5.70 -11.72 16.65
N MET A 174 -6.45 -10.85 15.95
CA MET A 174 -5.99 -9.49 15.65
C MET A 174 -5.77 -8.65 16.91
N LEU A 175 -6.68 -8.73 17.88
CA LEU A 175 -6.58 -7.98 19.14
C LEU A 175 -5.43 -8.50 20.03
N GLU A 176 -5.21 -9.81 20.10
CA GLU A 176 -4.08 -10.42 20.81
C GLU A 176 -2.73 -9.99 20.20
N ARG A 177 -2.66 -9.83 18.88
CA ARG A 177 -1.48 -9.31 18.19
C ARG A 177 -1.31 -7.80 18.31
N ARG A 178 -2.31 -7.10 18.90
CA ARG A 178 -2.32 -5.65 19.09
C ARG A 178 -2.13 -4.90 17.77
N VAL A 179 -2.95 -5.23 16.77
CA VAL A 179 -2.95 -4.47 15.51
C VAL A 179 -3.35 -3.01 15.77
N ASP A 180 -2.77 -2.10 15.03
CA ASP A 180 -2.99 -0.65 15.15
C ASP A 180 -4.21 -0.18 14.36
N VAL A 181 -4.56 -0.94 13.33
CA VAL A 181 -5.62 -0.62 12.38
C VAL A 181 -6.06 -1.90 11.67
N LEU A 182 -7.31 -1.96 11.27
CA LEU A 182 -7.86 -3.06 10.47
C LEU A 182 -8.24 -2.58 9.07
N VAL A 183 -7.83 -3.32 8.06
CA VAL A 183 -8.34 -3.22 6.68
C VAL A 183 -9.37 -4.33 6.49
N VAL A 184 -10.59 -3.98 6.13
CA VAL A 184 -11.69 -4.93 5.97
C VAL A 184 -12.17 -4.88 4.52
N VAL A 185 -11.88 -5.95 3.78
CA VAL A 185 -12.14 -6.06 2.35
C VAL A 185 -13.41 -6.87 2.13
N ALA A 186 -14.42 -6.27 1.51
CA ALA A 186 -15.73 -6.90 1.34
C ALA A 186 -16.42 -6.48 0.05
N GLY A 187 -16.94 -7.45 -0.68
CA GLY A 187 -17.88 -7.26 -1.78
C GLY A 187 -19.34 -7.34 -1.32
N ARG A 188 -20.21 -7.83 -2.21
CA ARG A 188 -21.65 -8.01 -1.96
C ARG A 188 -22.32 -6.75 -1.41
N GLU A 189 -22.90 -6.83 -0.22
CA GLU A 189 -23.54 -5.76 0.51
C GLU A 189 -22.58 -4.90 1.35
N GLY A 190 -21.30 -5.27 1.45
CA GLY A 190 -20.28 -4.49 2.18
C GLY A 190 -20.50 -4.38 3.70
N ALA A 191 -21.20 -5.32 4.32
CA ALA A 191 -21.59 -5.22 5.73
C ALA A 191 -20.44 -5.47 6.72
N LEU A 192 -19.42 -6.25 6.34
CA LEU A 192 -18.37 -6.69 7.26
C LEU A 192 -17.64 -5.53 7.96
N PRO A 193 -17.24 -4.42 7.30
CA PRO A 193 -16.57 -3.30 7.98
C PRO A 193 -17.40 -2.69 9.09
N SER A 194 -18.72 -2.56 8.90
CA SER A 194 -19.63 -2.04 9.92
C SER A 194 -19.72 -2.95 11.14
N VAL A 195 -19.78 -4.27 10.93
CA VAL A 195 -19.81 -5.26 12.02
C VAL A 195 -18.49 -5.25 12.78
N VAL A 196 -17.35 -5.25 12.06
CA VAL A 196 -16.02 -5.20 12.68
C VAL A 196 -15.86 -3.92 13.51
N ALA A 197 -16.21 -2.76 12.97
CA ALA A 197 -16.06 -1.49 13.67
C ALA A 197 -16.92 -1.42 14.96
N GLY A 198 -18.06 -2.10 15.00
CA GLY A 198 -18.87 -2.22 16.20
C GLY A 198 -18.28 -3.12 17.30
N LEU A 199 -17.20 -3.87 16.98
CA LEU A 199 -16.60 -4.86 17.89
C LEU A 199 -15.17 -4.51 18.34
N VAL A 200 -14.54 -3.49 17.73
CA VAL A 200 -13.14 -3.15 18.00
C VAL A 200 -12.97 -1.66 18.34
N SER A 201 -11.87 -1.32 19.01
CA SER A 201 -11.50 0.06 19.34
C SER A 201 -10.44 0.65 18.40
N VAL A 202 -9.92 -0.14 17.47
CA VAL A 202 -8.94 0.33 16.47
C VAL A 202 -9.65 0.88 15.23
N PRO A 203 -9.05 1.83 14.49
CA PRO A 203 -9.62 2.31 13.23
C PRO A 203 -9.85 1.17 12.23
N VAL A 204 -10.94 1.26 11.48
CA VAL A 204 -11.33 0.30 10.44
C VAL A 204 -11.34 1.00 9.08
N ILE A 205 -10.63 0.43 8.11
CA ILE A 205 -10.62 0.89 6.71
C ILE A 205 -11.41 -0.10 5.88
N GLY A 206 -12.57 0.31 5.41
CA GLY A 206 -13.40 -0.48 4.50
C GLY A 206 -12.90 -0.36 3.06
N VAL A 207 -12.63 -1.51 2.43
CA VAL A 207 -12.28 -1.60 1.02
C VAL A 207 -13.37 -2.38 0.30
N PRO A 208 -14.28 -1.70 -0.41
CA PRO A 208 -15.29 -2.36 -1.21
C PRO A 208 -14.66 -3.06 -2.42
N THR A 209 -15.18 -4.23 -2.80
CA THR A 209 -14.69 -4.96 -3.99
C THR A 209 -15.76 -5.08 -5.06
N SER A 210 -15.29 -5.14 -6.31
CA SER A 210 -16.14 -5.36 -7.48
C SER A 210 -16.56 -6.82 -7.67
N SER A 211 -16.20 -7.71 -6.77
CA SER A 211 -16.50 -9.15 -6.81
C SER A 211 -18.00 -9.48 -6.72
N SER A 212 -18.85 -8.48 -6.46
CA SER A 212 -20.29 -8.63 -6.34
C SER A 212 -20.99 -8.80 -7.69
N TYR A 213 -21.95 -9.74 -7.73
CA TYR A 213 -22.85 -9.95 -8.85
C TYR A 213 -24.28 -9.47 -8.52
N GLY A 214 -25.18 -9.53 -9.51
CA GLY A 214 -26.56 -9.13 -9.35
C GLY A 214 -26.71 -7.61 -9.15
N PHE A 215 -27.52 -7.21 -8.21
CA PHE A 215 -27.84 -5.81 -7.95
C PHE A 215 -26.66 -4.98 -7.43
N GLY A 216 -25.59 -5.62 -6.97
CA GLY A 216 -24.39 -4.97 -6.40
C GLY A 216 -23.56 -4.11 -7.36
N LYS A 217 -23.81 -4.15 -8.67
CA LYS A 217 -23.23 -3.28 -9.72
C LYS A 217 -21.72 -3.04 -9.57
N LYS A 218 -20.92 -4.10 -9.64
CA LYS A 218 -19.45 -4.03 -9.59
C LYS A 218 -18.92 -3.27 -8.36
N GLY A 219 -19.48 -3.55 -7.17
CA GLY A 219 -19.02 -2.99 -5.90
C GLY A 219 -19.70 -1.71 -5.44
N LEU A 220 -20.60 -1.12 -6.25
CA LEU A 220 -21.27 0.11 -5.86
C LEU A 220 -22.15 -0.06 -4.61
N ALA A 221 -22.87 -1.19 -4.49
CA ALA A 221 -23.67 -1.46 -3.29
C ALA A 221 -22.78 -1.60 -2.05
N ALA A 222 -21.62 -2.27 -2.16
CA ALA A 222 -20.66 -2.38 -1.07
C ALA A 222 -20.12 -1.02 -0.64
N LEU A 223 -19.74 -0.18 -1.61
CA LEU A 223 -19.28 1.19 -1.36
C LEU A 223 -20.34 2.02 -0.63
N MET A 224 -21.57 2.02 -1.13
CA MET A 224 -22.69 2.76 -0.54
C MET A 224 -22.98 2.30 0.87
N ALA A 225 -23.00 0.99 1.13
CA ALA A 225 -23.26 0.44 2.45
C ALA A 225 -22.14 0.81 3.44
N MET A 226 -20.89 0.76 3.03
CA MET A 226 -19.76 1.16 3.87
C MET A 226 -19.80 2.65 4.21
N LEU A 227 -20.11 3.53 3.21
CA LEU A 227 -20.26 4.97 3.43
C LEU A 227 -21.48 5.32 4.30
N GLN A 228 -22.53 4.51 4.25
CA GLN A 228 -23.77 4.67 5.03
C GLN A 228 -23.67 3.98 6.41
N SER A 229 -22.48 3.46 6.78
CA SER A 229 -22.31 2.73 8.05
C SER A 229 -22.75 3.55 9.25
N CYS A 230 -23.56 2.92 10.13
CA CYS A 230 -23.92 3.48 11.42
C CYS A 230 -22.78 3.32 12.45
N SER A 231 -21.88 2.36 12.26
CA SER A 231 -20.75 2.11 13.16
C SER A 231 -19.71 3.22 12.99
N LEU A 232 -19.30 3.84 14.10
CA LEU A 232 -18.27 4.86 14.12
C LEU A 232 -16.88 4.22 13.97
N GLY A 233 -15.93 4.99 13.42
CA GLY A 233 -14.54 4.54 13.25
C GLY A 233 -14.26 3.83 11.93
N VAL A 234 -15.18 3.87 10.95
CA VAL A 234 -15.00 3.36 9.60
C VAL A 234 -14.58 4.49 8.65
N GLY A 235 -13.41 4.37 8.05
CA GLY A 235 -13.02 5.12 6.86
C GLY A 235 -13.15 4.23 5.62
N VAL A 236 -13.53 4.78 4.47
CA VAL A 236 -13.77 3.99 3.25
C VAL A 236 -12.88 4.50 2.13
N VAL A 237 -12.23 3.57 1.41
CA VAL A 237 -11.52 3.87 0.17
C VAL A 237 -12.34 3.46 -1.05
N ASN A 238 -11.86 3.76 -2.25
CA ASN A 238 -12.58 3.44 -3.48
C ASN A 238 -12.67 1.92 -3.73
N ILE A 239 -13.55 1.51 -4.64
CA ILE A 239 -13.74 0.11 -5.06
C ILE A 239 -12.41 -0.45 -5.61
N ASP A 240 -12.08 -1.68 -5.21
CA ASP A 240 -10.86 -2.39 -5.59
C ASP A 240 -9.56 -1.62 -5.30
N ASN A 241 -9.59 -0.69 -4.36
CA ASN A 241 -8.42 0.11 -4.01
C ASN A 241 -7.65 -0.49 -2.83
N GLY A 242 -7.10 -1.69 -3.01
CA GLY A 242 -6.23 -2.33 -2.03
C GLY A 242 -4.98 -1.48 -1.75
N VAL A 243 -4.40 -0.85 -2.78
CA VAL A 243 -3.29 0.10 -2.65
C VAL A 243 -3.63 1.22 -1.66
N GLY A 244 -4.77 1.89 -1.87
CA GLY A 244 -5.20 2.98 -0.99
C GLY A 244 -5.50 2.52 0.43
N GLY A 245 -6.16 1.35 0.57
CA GLY A 245 -6.44 0.74 1.87
C GLY A 245 -5.17 0.39 2.64
N GLY A 246 -4.22 -0.28 1.97
CA GLY A 246 -2.94 -0.66 2.55
C GLY A 246 -2.07 0.54 2.92
N ALA A 247 -1.97 1.54 2.03
CA ALA A 247 -1.20 2.75 2.29
C ALA A 247 -1.74 3.57 3.45
N LEU A 248 -3.07 3.76 3.52
CA LEU A 248 -3.72 4.47 4.62
C LEU A 248 -3.53 3.73 5.95
N ALA A 249 -3.71 2.41 5.94
CA ALA A 249 -3.47 1.57 7.11
C ALA A 249 -2.03 1.68 7.61
N ALA A 250 -1.07 1.57 6.69
CA ALA A 250 0.35 1.67 7.03
C ALA A 250 0.72 3.05 7.60
N LEU A 251 0.15 4.14 7.07
CA LEU A 251 0.36 5.48 7.63
C LEU A 251 -0.14 5.56 9.07
N ILE A 252 -1.33 5.05 9.36
CA ILE A 252 -1.89 5.03 10.72
C ILE A 252 -0.99 4.21 11.64
N ALA A 253 -0.66 2.97 11.25
CA ALA A 253 0.15 2.06 12.05
C ALA A 253 1.56 2.61 12.32
N ASN A 254 2.20 3.21 11.31
CA ASN A 254 3.54 3.79 11.43
C ASN A 254 3.56 5.01 12.35
N ASN A 255 2.54 5.88 12.29
CA ASN A 255 2.41 7.03 13.19
C ASN A 255 2.20 6.56 14.64
N ILE A 256 1.37 5.54 14.86
CA ILE A 256 1.16 4.96 16.20
C ILE A 256 2.45 4.32 16.71
N ALA A 257 3.18 3.58 15.87
CA ALA A 257 4.45 2.97 16.23
C ALA A 257 5.50 4.05 16.59
N ALA A 258 5.62 5.11 15.79
CA ALA A 258 6.53 6.22 16.08
C ALA A 258 6.24 6.86 17.44
N ALA A 259 4.97 7.12 17.76
CA ALA A 259 4.56 7.69 19.05
C ALA A 259 4.83 6.75 20.26
N ARG A 260 4.98 5.44 20.04
CA ARG A 260 5.39 4.49 21.09
C ARG A 260 6.87 4.56 21.42
N PHE A 261 7.70 4.93 20.46
CA PHE A 261 9.17 5.03 20.63
C PHE A 261 9.61 6.40 21.17
N GLU A 262 8.73 7.42 21.14
CA GLU A 262 9.00 8.74 21.70
C GLU A 262 8.70 8.83 23.21
N LYS A 263 8.15 7.78 23.80
CA LYS A 263 7.91 7.64 25.26
C LYS A 263 8.98 6.76 25.89
#